data_121e2af736b1bf8757fc193d1694ed59
#
_entry.id   121e2af736b1bf8757fc193d1694ed59
#
_cell.length_a   1.000
_cell.length_b   1.000
_cell.length_c   1.000
_cell.angle_alpha   90.00
_cell.angle_beta   90.00
_cell.angle_gamma   90.00
#
_symmetry.space_group_name_H-M   'P 1'
#
loop_
_entity.id
_entity.type
_entity.pdbx_description
1 polymer ?
#
loop_
_entity_poly.entity_id
_entity_poly.type
_entity_poly.pdbx_seq_one_letter_code
_entity_poly.pdbx_strand_id
1 'polypeptide(L)'
;MDEGHYHLRLYVAGQTAKSLTAMANLKRFCEEHLAGHYDIEVIDLMKNPQLAAGDQILAIPTLVRRLPAPLKRIIGDLSNTEKVLVGLDIRPQNLAETNPAAKVDGI
;
A
#
# COMPACT_ATOMS: atom_id res chain seq x y z
N MET A 1 15.80 -13.70 1.63
CA MET A 1 14.52 -13.78 1.29
C MET A 1 13.68 -12.71 1.76
N ASP A 2 12.87 -12.28 0.96
CA ASP A 2 12.08 -11.10 1.25
C ASP A 2 10.68 -11.40 1.68
N GLU A 3 10.53 -12.45 2.44
CA GLU A 3 9.24 -12.71 3.02
C GLU A 3 8.81 -11.52 3.82
N GLY A 4 7.63 -11.03 3.56
CA GLY A 4 7.13 -9.86 4.26
C GLY A 4 7.56 -8.54 3.66
N HIS A 5 8.34 -8.58 2.59
CA HIS A 5 8.71 -7.35 1.91
C HIS A 5 7.63 -6.99 0.89
N TYR A 6 7.17 -5.75 0.92
CA TYR A 6 6.07 -5.31 0.08
C TYR A 6 6.55 -4.34 -0.98
N HIS A 7 6.14 -4.59 -2.23
CA HIS A 7 6.37 -3.64 -3.32
C HIS A 7 5.06 -2.95 -3.63
N LEU A 8 5.02 -1.66 -3.36
CA LEU A 8 3.81 -0.88 -3.50
C LEU A 8 3.99 0.14 -4.61
N ARG A 9 2.96 0.30 -5.42
CA ARG A 9 2.99 1.28 -6.50
C ARG A 9 1.78 2.18 -6.36
N LEU A 10 2.01 3.48 -6.29
CA LEU A 10 0.94 4.46 -6.18
C LEU A 10 0.78 5.19 -7.50
N TYR A 11 -0.40 5.10 -8.09
CA TYR A 11 -0.71 5.81 -9.32
C TYR A 11 -1.37 7.13 -8.98
N VAL A 12 -0.83 8.22 -9.50
CA VAL A 12 -1.34 9.56 -9.27
C VAL A 12 -1.49 10.29 -10.59
N ALA A 13 -2.16 11.44 -10.56
CA ALA A 13 -2.30 12.29 -11.73
C ALA A 13 -1.77 13.67 -11.36
N GLY A 14 -0.48 13.86 -11.56
CA GLY A 14 0.15 15.12 -11.24
C GLY A 14 0.16 15.40 -9.75
N GLN A 15 0.14 16.67 -9.41
CA GLN A 15 0.22 17.07 -8.00
C GLN A 15 -1.09 17.64 -7.52
N THR A 16 -2.17 16.92 -7.75
CA THR A 16 -3.45 17.31 -7.22
C THR A 16 -3.44 17.13 -5.70
N ALA A 17 -4.35 17.83 -5.03
CA ALA A 17 -4.44 17.74 -3.58
C ALA A 17 -4.67 16.29 -3.13
N LYS A 18 -5.50 15.56 -3.85
CA LYS A 18 -5.81 14.20 -3.48
C LYS A 18 -4.59 13.28 -3.68
N SER A 19 -3.83 13.50 -4.74
CA SER A 19 -2.62 12.71 -4.96
C SER A 19 -1.56 12.99 -3.91
N LEU A 20 -1.39 14.25 -3.53
CA LEU A 20 -0.42 14.59 -2.50
C LEU A 20 -0.82 14.01 -1.15
N THR A 21 -2.11 14.04 -0.85
CA THR A 21 -2.62 13.44 0.38
C THR A 21 -2.36 11.94 0.39
N ALA A 22 -2.60 11.28 -0.75
CA ALA A 22 -2.35 9.85 -0.83
C ALA A 22 -0.90 9.52 -0.62
N MET A 23 0.00 10.32 -1.19
CA MET A 23 1.44 10.08 -1.01
C MET A 23 1.86 10.24 0.44
N ALA A 24 1.36 11.26 1.11
CA ALA A 24 1.69 11.48 2.51
C ALA A 24 1.13 10.36 3.38
N ASN A 25 -0.11 9.96 3.12
CA ASN A 25 -0.73 8.89 3.89
C ASN A 25 -0.02 7.56 3.67
N LEU A 26 0.41 7.29 2.45
CA LEU A 26 1.11 6.06 2.15
C LEU A 26 2.44 6.00 2.89
N LYS A 27 3.17 7.09 2.87
CA LYS A 27 4.46 7.12 3.55
C LYS A 27 4.30 6.88 5.04
N ARG A 28 3.32 7.56 5.65
CA ARG A 28 3.07 7.38 7.08
C ARG A 28 2.66 5.96 7.37
N PHE A 29 1.78 5.40 6.54
CA PHE A 29 1.30 4.04 6.72
C PHE A 29 2.47 3.05 6.69
N CYS A 30 3.35 3.19 5.72
CA CYS A 30 4.48 2.28 5.59
C CYS A 30 5.43 2.40 6.76
N GLU A 31 5.67 3.63 7.23
CA GLU A 31 6.56 3.82 8.37
C GLU A 31 5.97 3.21 9.63
N GLU A 32 4.66 3.29 9.79
CA GLU A 32 4.03 2.77 10.99
C GLU A 32 3.86 1.26 10.96
N HIS A 33 3.63 0.69 9.80
CA HIS A 33 3.24 -0.72 9.72
C HIS A 33 4.22 -1.61 8.99
N LEU A 34 5.07 -1.06 8.16
CA LEU A 34 5.94 -1.85 7.31
C LEU A 34 7.41 -1.41 7.38
N ALA A 35 7.80 -0.73 8.42
CA ALA A 35 9.15 -0.17 8.53
C ALA A 35 10.20 -1.23 8.19
N GLY A 36 11.06 -0.92 7.22
CA GLY A 36 12.12 -1.82 6.83
C GLY A 36 11.69 -2.92 5.88
N HIS A 37 10.40 -2.97 5.50
CA HIS A 37 9.89 -4.08 4.71
C HIS A 37 9.07 -3.62 3.53
N TYR A 38 9.45 -2.50 2.91
CA TYR A 38 8.66 -2.01 1.79
C TYR A 38 9.49 -1.20 0.81
N ASP A 39 9.00 -1.18 -0.43
CA ASP A 39 9.47 -0.25 -1.46
C ASP A 39 8.24 0.44 -2.03
N ILE A 40 8.36 1.71 -2.32
CA ILE A 40 7.27 2.48 -2.91
C ILE A 40 7.73 3.03 -4.25
N GLU A 41 6.89 2.85 -5.26
CA GLU A 41 7.10 3.44 -6.56
C GLU A 41 5.91 4.33 -6.86
N VAL A 42 6.14 5.57 -7.27
CA VAL A 42 5.08 6.50 -7.61
C VAL A 42 5.05 6.68 -9.11
N ILE A 43 3.89 6.44 -9.71
CA ILE A 43 3.70 6.58 -11.15
C ILE A 43 2.77 7.74 -11.41
N ASP A 44 3.27 8.74 -12.11
CA ASP A 44 2.45 9.90 -12.49
C ASP A 44 1.88 9.62 -13.87
N LEU A 45 0.58 9.38 -13.93
CA LEU A 45 -0.07 9.03 -15.18
C LEU A 45 -0.23 10.22 -16.12
N MET A 46 0.03 11.42 -15.64
CA MET A 46 0.12 12.57 -16.54
C MET A 46 1.35 12.46 -17.43
N LYS A 47 2.40 11.83 -16.91
CA LYS A 47 3.65 11.67 -17.66
C LYS A 47 3.74 10.34 -18.38
N ASN A 48 3.15 9.31 -17.79
CA ASN A 48 3.26 7.96 -18.32
C ASN A 48 1.90 7.27 -18.37
N PRO A 49 0.97 7.78 -19.18
CA PRO A 49 -0.40 7.25 -19.16
C PRO A 49 -0.50 5.78 -19.59
N GLN A 50 0.46 5.31 -20.37
CA GLN A 50 0.40 3.94 -20.83
C GLN A 50 0.57 2.93 -19.71
N LEU A 51 1.13 3.36 -18.57
CA LEU A 51 1.35 2.43 -17.47
C LEU A 51 0.07 2.05 -16.75
N ALA A 52 -0.99 2.82 -16.93
CA ALA A 52 -2.25 2.49 -16.29
C ALA A 52 -2.81 1.16 -16.80
N ALA A 53 -2.58 0.85 -18.06
CA ALA A 53 -3.14 -0.36 -18.64
C ALA A 53 -2.54 -1.62 -18.01
N GLY A 54 -1.28 -1.56 -17.64
CA GLY A 54 -0.61 -2.73 -17.11
C GLY A 54 -1.22 -3.25 -15.83
N ASP A 55 -1.64 -2.35 -14.95
CA ASP A 55 -2.26 -2.72 -13.68
C ASP A 55 -3.76 -2.48 -13.70
N GLN A 56 -4.32 -2.16 -14.85
CA GLN A 56 -5.76 -1.96 -15.03
C GLN A 56 -6.29 -0.88 -14.10
N ILE A 57 -5.64 0.28 -14.12
CA ILE A 57 -6.00 1.38 -13.24
C ILE A 57 -7.19 2.11 -13.81
N LEU A 58 -8.29 2.16 -13.06
CA LEU A 58 -9.53 2.77 -13.49
C LEU A 58 -9.82 4.09 -12.81
N ALA A 59 -9.10 4.41 -11.75
CA ALA A 59 -9.30 5.62 -10.98
C ALA A 59 -8.00 6.05 -10.36
N ILE A 60 -7.92 7.30 -9.90
CA ILE A 60 -6.72 7.87 -9.32
C ILE A 60 -7.11 8.68 -8.10
N PRO A 61 -6.36 8.60 -7.01
CA PRO A 61 -5.16 7.77 -6.83
C PRO A 61 -5.53 6.31 -6.54
N THR A 62 -4.64 5.43 -6.95
CA THR A 62 -4.81 4.01 -6.69
C THR A 62 -3.50 3.44 -6.20
N LEU A 63 -3.57 2.69 -5.10
CA LEU A 63 -2.41 2.01 -4.56
C LEU A 63 -2.49 0.52 -4.91
N VAL A 64 -1.39 0.00 -5.44
CA VAL A 64 -1.31 -1.39 -5.86
C VAL A 64 -0.23 -2.08 -5.05
N ARG A 65 -0.58 -3.23 -4.45
CA ARG A 65 0.44 -4.10 -3.87
C ARG A 65 0.86 -5.08 -4.96
N ARG A 66 2.03 -4.86 -5.50
CA ARG A 66 2.51 -5.71 -6.58
C ARG A 66 3.12 -7.00 -6.08
N LEU A 67 3.79 -6.91 -4.95
CA LEU A 67 4.38 -8.08 -4.32
C LEU A 67 4.16 -7.97 -2.82
N PRO A 68 3.96 -9.07 -2.15
CA PRO A 68 3.86 -10.43 -2.70
C PRO A 68 2.58 -10.63 -3.49
N ALA A 69 2.60 -11.57 -4.40
CA ALA A 69 1.40 -11.90 -5.16
C ALA A 69 0.34 -12.50 -4.25
N PRO A 70 -0.92 -12.39 -4.60
CA PRO A 70 -1.48 -11.80 -5.81
C PRO A 70 -1.55 -10.29 -5.72
N LEU A 71 -1.67 -9.65 -6.89
CA LEU A 71 -1.79 -8.21 -6.95
C LEU A 71 -3.09 -7.77 -6.28
N LYS A 72 -3.00 -6.73 -5.46
CA LYS A 72 -4.17 -6.14 -4.81
C LYS A 72 -4.14 -4.64 -5.05
N ARG A 73 -5.30 -4.02 -5.10
CA ARG A 73 -5.35 -2.58 -5.31
C ARG A 73 -6.44 -1.95 -4.46
N ILE A 74 -6.23 -0.68 -4.18
CA ILE A 74 -7.17 0.09 -3.39
C ILE A 74 -7.23 1.51 -3.95
N ILE A 75 -8.42 2.04 -4.08
CA ILE A 75 -8.65 3.35 -4.67
C ILE A 75 -8.92 4.35 -3.56
N GLY A 76 -8.32 5.54 -3.68
CA GLY A 76 -8.60 6.62 -2.75
C GLY A 76 -7.35 7.23 -2.18
N ASP A 77 -7.53 8.15 -1.25
CA ASP A 77 -6.43 8.92 -0.69
C ASP A 77 -5.73 8.23 0.48
N LEU A 78 -6.12 7.00 0.80
CA LEU A 78 -5.48 6.18 1.82
C LEU A 78 -5.62 6.73 3.24
N SER A 79 -6.66 7.52 3.47
CA SER A 79 -6.84 8.11 4.79
C SER A 79 -7.33 7.10 5.83
N ASN A 80 -7.93 6.01 5.39
CA ASN A 80 -8.44 5.00 6.31
C ASN A 80 -7.44 3.84 6.38
N THR A 81 -6.63 3.85 7.44
CA THR A 81 -5.57 2.86 7.61
C THR A 81 -6.09 1.43 7.63
N GLU A 82 -7.18 1.22 8.33
CA GLU A 82 -7.74 -0.12 8.45
C GLU A 82 -8.16 -0.65 7.09
N LYS A 83 -8.75 0.22 6.28
CA LYS A 83 -9.17 -0.16 4.95
C LYS A 83 -7.98 -0.54 4.08
N VAL A 84 -6.87 0.17 4.25
CA VAL A 84 -5.66 -0.14 3.50
C VAL A 84 -5.10 -1.50 3.92
N LEU A 85 -5.05 -1.75 5.22
CA LEU A 85 -4.55 -3.02 5.72
C LEU A 85 -5.37 -4.19 5.18
N VAL A 86 -6.68 -4.07 5.25
CA VAL A 86 -7.57 -5.14 4.82
C VAL A 86 -7.57 -5.26 3.30
N GLY A 87 -7.68 -4.12 2.61
CA GLY A 87 -7.80 -4.13 1.15
C GLY A 87 -6.58 -4.67 0.45
N LEU A 88 -5.41 -4.42 1.00
CA LEU A 88 -4.17 -4.91 0.41
C LEU A 88 -3.68 -6.20 1.07
N ASP A 89 -4.44 -6.70 2.04
CA ASP A 89 -4.06 -7.92 2.75
C ASP A 89 -2.65 -7.80 3.30
N ILE A 90 -2.38 -6.68 3.95
CA ILE A 90 -1.07 -6.43 4.53
C ILE A 90 -1.06 -6.90 5.97
N ARG A 91 0.01 -7.60 6.32
CA ARG A 91 0.18 -8.12 7.67
C ARG A 91 1.46 -7.56 8.25
N PRO A 92 1.35 -6.51 9.07
CA PRO A 92 2.53 -5.88 9.63
C PRO A 92 3.36 -6.87 10.44
N GLN A 93 4.67 -6.76 10.31
CA GLN A 93 5.58 -7.70 10.96
C GLN A 93 5.47 -7.67 12.47
N ASN A 94 5.43 -6.49 13.03
CA ASN A 94 5.36 -6.40 14.48
C ASN A 94 4.04 -6.93 15.01
N LEU A 95 2.98 -6.82 14.25
CA LEU A 95 1.71 -7.38 14.65
C LEU A 95 1.78 -8.90 14.69
N ALA A 96 2.44 -9.47 13.70
CA ALA A 96 2.60 -10.91 13.67
C ALA A 96 3.39 -11.41 14.86
N GLU A 97 4.33 -10.64 15.30
CA GLU A 97 5.16 -11.04 16.42
C GLU A 97 4.40 -11.01 17.72
N THR A 98 3.58 -10.00 17.91
CA THR A 98 2.83 -9.90 19.13
C THR A 98 1.68 -10.85 19.20
N ASN A 99 1.15 -11.15 18.08
CA ASN A 99 -0.05 -11.92 18.03
C ASN A 99 -0.01 -13.23 18.76
N PRO A 100 1.03 -14.00 18.59
CA PRO A 100 1.08 -15.30 19.25
C PRO A 100 0.94 -15.19 20.75
N ALA A 101 1.50 -14.15 21.28
CA ALA A 101 1.37 -13.96 22.70
C ALA A 101 -0.05 -13.62 23.05
N ALA A 102 -0.57 -12.82 22.25
CA ALA A 102 -1.91 -12.38 22.51
C ALA A 102 -2.86 -13.49 22.47
N LYS A 103 -2.54 -14.27 21.86
CA LYS A 103 -3.47 -15.10 21.70
C LYS A 103 -3.61 -16.02 22.57
N VAL A 104 -3.07 -16.02 22.81
CA VAL A 104 -3.21 -16.67 23.55
C VAL A 104 -3.94 -16.55 24.40
N ASP A 105 -4.00 -16.04 24.43
CA ASP A 105 -4.58 -15.84 25.05
C ASP A 105 -5.47 -16.04 25.26
N GLY A 106 -5.45 -15.94 25.02
CA GLY A 106 -6.23 -16.14 25.04
C GLY A 106 -6.63 -16.97 25.38
N ILE A 107 -6.12 -17.25 25.48
CA ILE A 107 -6.46 -17.94 25.60
C ILE A 107 -6.70 -18.28 26.01
#